data_bdd32ca4555d10620c3ab0b14e16252c
#
_entry.id   bdd32ca4555d10620c3ab0b14e16252c
#
_cell.length_a   1.000
_cell.length_b   1.000
_cell.length_c   1.000
_cell.angle_alpha   90.00
_cell.angle_beta   90.00
_cell.angle_gamma   90.00
#
_symmetry.space_group_name_H-M   'P 1'
#
loop_
_entity.id
_entity.type
_entity.pdbx_description
1 polymer ?
#
loop_
_entity_poly.entity_id
_entity_poly.type
_entity_poly.pdbx_seq_one_letter_code
_entity_poly.pdbx_strand_id
1 'polypeptide(L)'
;MAQSRRVPSRYAPTRRAPERREPPRRVQKKSRVSPVRRAGKLFYRILVALSAVVVVLYCAYLLAAKEPEQVQAPEPPAQENPAGGLAPAPSADPGRQRRPGTYTFLLAASDQSSGNADTIMVAAYDTEAQTVGIVSIPRDTLLEGGKINSVYHKGPEALAETVTDLLGVPIDYYITVDVEGFVALVDELGGIDFDVPVRMSYDDPTQDLHIHYEAGMQHLDGEDVLKVARCRNNSDGPGSYPDNVYLAYPDGDIGRTRTQQQLISAILKKALSNPQKLNAYVELFLEYVDTDLEFGEVLWFAQPALGLDFSSGFSSATLEGENVYYVDGSGYRWGSCYQLDPEAALETVNSLINPYDEPMTGDDLNIFQK
;
A
#
# COMPACT_ATOMS: atom_id res chain seq x y z
N MET A 1 67.75 -65.16 102.81
CA MET A 1 67.42 -66.60 102.63
C MET A 1 66.66 -66.83 101.35
N ALA A 2 67.27 -67.56 100.53
CA ALA A 2 66.71 -68.63 99.67
C ALA A 2 65.81 -68.15 98.50
N GLN A 3 66.33 -68.25 97.35
CA GLN A 3 66.20 -69.33 96.39
C GLN A 3 64.83 -69.24 95.66
N SER A 4 64.72 -69.39 94.42
CA SER A 4 65.40 -70.10 93.36
C SER A 4 64.39 -70.28 92.13
N ARG A 5 64.98 -70.19 91.01
CA ARG A 5 64.76 -71.09 89.81
C ARG A 5 63.67 -70.74 88.75
N ARG A 6 64.18 -70.38 87.58
CA ARG A 6 64.17 -71.16 86.26
C ARG A 6 62.90 -71.06 85.39
N VAL A 7 62.96 -70.43 84.32
CA VAL A 7 63.21 -70.78 82.90
C VAL A 7 62.39 -72.03 82.41
N PRO A 8 62.03 -72.11 81.19
CA PRO A 8 61.74 -71.29 79.95
C PRO A 8 60.46 -71.75 79.26
N SER A 9 59.97 -71.01 78.28
CA SER A 9 59.45 -71.70 77.09
C SER A 9 59.28 -70.70 75.92
N ARG A 10 59.81 -71.12 74.85
CA ARG A 10 59.74 -70.51 73.49
C ARG A 10 58.30 -70.56 72.95
N TYR A 11 57.80 -69.47 72.46
CA TYR A 11 56.78 -69.53 71.40
C TYR A 11 57.21 -68.51 70.32
N ALA A 12 57.33 -69.04 69.12
CA ALA A 12 57.65 -68.28 67.90
C ALA A 12 56.47 -67.38 67.53
N PRO A 13 56.71 -66.20 66.97
CA PRO A 13 55.67 -65.33 66.45
C PRO A 13 55.14 -65.88 65.12
N THR A 14 53.88 -66.21 65.05
CA THR A 14 53.15 -66.49 63.82
C THR A 14 53.16 -65.22 62.98
N ARG A 15 53.78 -65.30 61.84
CA ARG A 15 53.68 -64.27 60.77
C ARG A 15 52.19 -64.18 60.39
N ARG A 16 51.56 -63.02 60.69
CA ARG A 16 50.33 -62.58 60.08
C ARG A 16 50.59 -62.25 58.62
N ALA A 17 49.83 -62.85 57.71
CA ALA A 17 49.80 -62.50 56.27
C ALA A 17 49.42 -61.02 56.07
N PRO A 18 49.99 -60.31 55.07
CA PRO A 18 49.65 -58.92 54.84
C PRO A 18 48.21 -58.83 54.36
N GLU A 19 47.43 -58.04 55.12
CA GLU A 19 46.09 -57.63 54.71
C GLU A 19 46.14 -57.00 53.30
N ARG A 20 45.48 -57.60 52.33
CA ARG A 20 45.25 -57.02 51.03
C ARG A 20 44.44 -55.74 51.22
N ARG A 21 45.11 -54.57 51.18
CA ARG A 21 44.43 -53.28 51.11
C ARG A 21 43.74 -53.21 49.74
N GLU A 22 42.40 -53.18 49.71
CA GLU A 22 41.62 -52.88 48.53
C GLU A 22 42.03 -51.48 48.01
N PRO A 23 42.17 -51.31 46.70
CA PRO A 23 42.49 -49.99 46.13
C PRO A 23 41.32 -49.03 46.40
N PRO A 24 41.59 -47.76 46.70
CA PRO A 24 40.54 -46.76 46.99
C PRO A 24 39.61 -46.68 45.79
N ARG A 25 38.30 -46.88 46.00
CA ARG A 25 37.27 -46.65 45.00
C ARG A 25 37.48 -45.24 44.42
N ARG A 26 37.84 -45.18 43.14
CA ARG A 26 37.90 -43.94 42.36
C ARG A 26 36.52 -43.30 42.37
N VAL A 27 36.28 -42.32 43.21
CA VAL A 27 35.11 -41.45 43.16
C VAL A 27 35.24 -40.66 41.86
N GLN A 28 34.47 -41.01 40.84
CA GLN A 28 34.36 -40.20 39.64
C GLN A 28 33.80 -38.81 40.08
N LYS A 29 34.66 -37.81 40.12
CA LYS A 29 34.24 -36.42 40.27
C LYS A 29 33.38 -36.10 39.04
N LYS A 30 32.03 -36.11 39.20
CA LYS A 30 31.13 -35.50 38.21
C LYS A 30 31.63 -34.11 37.94
N SER A 31 32.16 -33.88 36.73
CA SER A 31 32.62 -32.57 36.31
C SER A 31 31.45 -31.59 36.42
N ARG A 32 31.47 -30.68 37.34
CA ARG A 32 30.52 -29.56 37.43
C ARG A 32 30.73 -28.71 36.20
N VAL A 33 29.79 -28.81 35.23
CA VAL A 33 29.77 -27.95 34.05
C VAL A 33 29.70 -26.51 34.57
N SER A 34 30.66 -25.69 34.12
CA SER A 34 30.76 -24.31 34.58
C SER A 34 29.47 -23.54 34.32
N PRO A 35 29.05 -22.62 35.19
CA PRO A 35 27.84 -21.82 35.01
C PRO A 35 27.81 -21.08 33.67
N VAL A 36 28.95 -20.65 33.15
CA VAL A 36 29.12 -20.00 31.84
C VAL A 36 28.74 -20.95 30.69
N ARG A 37 29.13 -22.24 30.75
CA ARG A 37 28.72 -23.22 29.72
C ARG A 37 27.23 -23.56 29.80
N ARG A 38 26.59 -23.48 30.97
CA ARG A 38 25.14 -23.65 31.13
C ARG A 38 24.38 -22.45 30.57
N ALA A 39 24.85 -21.23 30.86
CA ALA A 39 24.29 -19.99 30.33
C ALA A 39 24.41 -19.94 28.79
N GLY A 40 25.56 -20.32 28.22
CA GLY A 40 25.76 -20.39 26.79
C GLY A 40 24.84 -21.41 26.09
N LYS A 41 24.61 -22.59 26.71
CA LYS A 41 23.65 -23.60 26.18
C LYS A 41 22.20 -23.12 26.28
N LEU A 42 21.84 -22.39 27.34
CA LEU A 42 20.51 -21.83 27.50
C LEU A 42 20.27 -20.73 26.44
N PHE A 43 21.24 -19.81 26.29
CA PHE A 43 21.19 -18.77 25.26
C PHE A 43 21.06 -19.37 23.85
N TYR A 44 21.86 -20.38 23.51
CA TYR A 44 21.75 -21.08 22.22
C TYR A 44 20.36 -21.72 22.02
N ARG A 45 19.78 -22.34 23.05
CA ARG A 45 18.43 -22.94 22.97
C ARG A 45 17.35 -21.88 22.78
N ILE A 46 17.48 -20.72 23.42
CA ILE A 46 16.57 -19.60 23.24
C ILE A 46 16.69 -19.08 21.81
N LEU A 47 17.89 -18.91 21.29
CA LEU A 47 18.13 -18.46 19.92
C LEU A 47 17.53 -19.44 18.88
N VAL A 48 17.73 -20.73 19.06
CA VAL A 48 17.13 -21.77 18.19
C VAL A 48 15.61 -21.78 18.27
N ALA A 49 15.03 -21.63 19.48
CA ALA A 49 13.59 -21.56 19.65
C ALA A 49 13.01 -20.30 18.97
N LEU A 50 13.69 -19.16 19.11
CA LEU A 50 13.31 -17.90 18.47
C LEU A 50 13.40 -18.00 16.93
N SER A 51 14.45 -18.62 16.41
CA SER A 51 14.58 -18.89 14.98
C SER A 51 13.48 -19.81 14.46
N ALA A 52 13.11 -20.85 15.23
CA ALA A 52 12.01 -21.74 14.87
C ALA A 52 10.65 -21.00 14.85
N VAL A 53 10.41 -20.11 15.81
CA VAL A 53 9.20 -19.28 15.84
C VAL A 53 9.17 -18.35 14.60
N VAL A 54 10.27 -17.69 14.26
CA VAL A 54 10.36 -16.85 13.06
C VAL A 54 10.08 -17.67 11.80
N VAL A 55 10.64 -18.87 11.68
CA VAL A 55 10.37 -19.75 10.51
C VAL A 55 8.90 -20.16 10.47
N VAL A 56 8.28 -20.50 11.60
CA VAL A 56 6.85 -20.86 11.65
C VAL A 56 5.97 -19.69 11.26
N LEU A 57 6.27 -18.48 11.77
CA LEU A 57 5.54 -17.25 11.42
C LEU A 57 5.71 -16.91 9.92
N TYR A 58 6.92 -17.07 9.39
CA TYR A 58 7.19 -16.87 7.96
C TYR A 58 6.46 -17.90 7.08
N CYS A 59 6.45 -19.18 7.49
CA CYS A 59 5.67 -20.20 6.78
C CYS A 59 4.15 -19.93 6.86
N ALA A 60 3.65 -19.48 8.01
CA ALA A 60 2.25 -19.10 8.17
C ALA A 60 1.88 -17.90 7.27
N TYR A 61 2.78 -16.91 7.19
CA TYR A 61 2.65 -15.79 6.27
C TYR A 61 2.60 -16.25 4.80
N LEU A 62 3.55 -17.10 4.36
CA LEU A 62 3.56 -17.63 2.98
C LEU A 62 2.32 -18.47 2.65
N LEU A 63 1.68 -19.08 3.65
CA LEU A 63 0.42 -19.83 3.47
C LEU A 63 -0.80 -18.91 3.44
N ALA A 64 -0.73 -17.73 4.04
CA ALA A 64 -1.80 -16.74 4.07
C ALA A 64 -1.73 -15.78 2.87
N ALA A 65 -0.53 -15.45 2.39
CA ALA A 65 -0.34 -14.60 1.22
C ALA A 65 -0.73 -15.37 -0.05
N LYS A 66 -1.66 -14.82 -0.80
CA LYS A 66 -2.15 -15.37 -2.08
C LYS A 66 -1.67 -14.45 -3.20
N GLU A 67 -1.00 -15.02 -4.20
CA GLU A 67 -0.59 -14.27 -5.37
C GLU A 67 -1.83 -13.78 -6.13
N PRO A 68 -1.93 -12.47 -6.40
CA PRO A 68 -3.07 -11.88 -7.10
C PRO A 68 -3.09 -12.27 -8.57
N GLU A 69 -4.29 -12.27 -9.15
CA GLU A 69 -4.47 -12.51 -10.59
C GLU A 69 -4.41 -11.19 -11.35
N GLN A 70 -3.67 -11.16 -12.46
CA GLN A 70 -3.68 -10.03 -13.39
C GLN A 70 -4.83 -10.21 -14.37
N VAL A 71 -5.63 -9.16 -14.58
CA VAL A 71 -6.62 -9.13 -15.65
C VAL A 71 -5.87 -9.11 -17.00
N GLN A 72 -6.13 -10.08 -17.82
CA GLN A 72 -5.59 -10.11 -19.18
C GLN A 72 -6.29 -9.03 -20.02
N ALA A 73 -5.54 -8.40 -20.94
CA ALA A 73 -6.15 -7.49 -21.89
C ALA A 73 -7.30 -8.22 -22.61
N PRO A 74 -8.46 -7.58 -22.78
CA PRO A 74 -9.60 -8.21 -23.46
C PRO A 74 -9.17 -8.73 -24.83
N GLU A 75 -9.40 -10.02 -25.09
CA GLU A 75 -9.21 -10.56 -26.44
C GLU A 75 -10.11 -9.80 -27.40
N PRO A 76 -9.60 -9.33 -28.54
CA PRO A 76 -10.44 -8.69 -29.53
C PRO A 76 -11.54 -9.68 -29.97
N PRO A 77 -12.78 -9.23 -30.11
CA PRO A 77 -13.86 -10.09 -30.58
C PRO A 77 -13.44 -10.73 -31.90
N ALA A 78 -13.54 -12.06 -31.97
CA ALA A 78 -13.24 -12.81 -33.19
C ALA A 78 -13.93 -12.14 -34.37
N GLN A 79 -13.16 -11.73 -35.37
CA GLN A 79 -13.66 -11.04 -36.55
C GLN A 79 -14.61 -11.98 -37.29
N GLU A 80 -15.92 -11.90 -37.03
CA GLU A 80 -16.93 -12.25 -37.98
C GLU A 80 -17.08 -11.08 -38.96
N ASN A 81 -16.55 -11.23 -40.15
CA ASN A 81 -16.76 -10.31 -41.22
C ASN A 81 -18.22 -10.43 -41.73
N PRO A 82 -19.09 -9.47 -41.48
CA PRO A 82 -20.15 -9.13 -42.41
C PRO A 82 -19.87 -7.75 -42.99
N ALA A 83 -19.86 -7.68 -44.29
CA ALA A 83 -19.83 -6.43 -45.05
C ALA A 83 -20.89 -5.45 -44.52
N GLY A 84 -20.46 -4.30 -43.99
CA GLY A 84 -21.35 -3.16 -43.72
C GLY A 84 -21.11 -2.48 -42.36
N GLY A 85 -20.18 -1.53 -42.32
CA GLY A 85 -20.24 -0.25 -41.64
C GLY A 85 -20.31 -0.24 -40.12
N LEU A 86 -19.36 0.29 -39.60
CA LEU A 86 -18.99 1.07 -38.41
C LEU A 86 -17.61 0.56 -37.90
N ALA A 87 -16.67 1.45 -37.80
CA ALA A 87 -15.34 1.12 -37.35
C ALA A 87 -15.42 0.52 -35.95
N PRO A 88 -14.73 -0.60 -35.65
CA PRO A 88 -14.63 -1.12 -34.27
C PRO A 88 -13.88 -0.13 -33.42
N ALA A 89 -14.28 -0.04 -32.15
CA ALA A 89 -13.50 0.63 -31.12
C ALA A 89 -12.04 0.12 -31.13
N PRO A 90 -11.06 0.95 -30.82
CA PRO A 90 -9.66 0.56 -30.81
C PRO A 90 -9.49 -0.62 -29.85
N SER A 91 -9.19 -1.78 -30.36
CA SER A 91 -8.91 -2.97 -29.60
C SER A 91 -7.44 -2.92 -29.20
N ALA A 92 -7.16 -3.13 -27.93
CA ALA A 92 -5.79 -3.42 -27.49
C ALA A 92 -5.16 -4.47 -28.40
N ASP A 93 -3.93 -4.23 -28.85
CA ASP A 93 -3.22 -5.14 -29.76
C ASP A 93 -3.11 -6.53 -29.09
N PRO A 94 -3.68 -7.61 -29.69
CA PRO A 94 -3.71 -8.95 -29.09
C PRO A 94 -2.33 -9.60 -28.89
N GLY A 95 -1.25 -8.93 -29.32
CA GLY A 95 0.12 -9.39 -29.17
C GLY A 95 0.90 -8.74 -28.01
N ARG A 96 0.32 -7.72 -27.34
CA ARG A 96 1.04 -6.97 -26.30
C ARG A 96 1.02 -7.74 -24.98
N GLN A 97 2.21 -8.10 -24.49
CA GLN A 97 2.35 -8.84 -23.23
C GLN A 97 2.38 -7.89 -22.04
N ARG A 98 1.66 -8.23 -20.98
CA ARG A 98 1.76 -7.55 -19.69
C ARG A 98 3.07 -7.92 -19.02
N ARG A 99 3.68 -6.93 -18.36
CA ARG A 99 4.86 -7.18 -17.52
C ARG A 99 4.47 -8.03 -16.32
N PRO A 100 5.16 -9.16 -16.09
CA PRO A 100 4.98 -9.91 -14.86
C PRO A 100 5.20 -9.01 -13.63
N GLY A 101 4.44 -9.24 -12.59
CA GLY A 101 4.56 -8.47 -11.35
C GLY A 101 4.08 -7.02 -11.39
N THR A 102 3.53 -6.53 -12.53
CA THR A 102 2.95 -5.19 -12.64
C THR A 102 1.43 -5.25 -12.52
N TYR A 103 0.88 -4.66 -11.47
CA TYR A 103 -0.55 -4.62 -11.17
C TYR A 103 -1.09 -3.20 -11.23
N THR A 104 -2.33 -3.06 -11.67
CA THR A 104 -3.00 -1.77 -11.86
C THR A 104 -4.23 -1.67 -10.97
N PHE A 105 -4.38 -0.52 -10.33
CA PHE A 105 -5.43 -0.27 -9.34
C PHE A 105 -6.18 1.00 -9.69
N LEU A 106 -7.51 0.94 -9.64
CA LEU A 106 -8.33 2.14 -9.57
C LEU A 106 -8.41 2.59 -8.11
N LEU A 107 -8.03 3.82 -7.83
CA LEU A 107 -8.21 4.46 -6.52
C LEU A 107 -9.30 5.52 -6.67
N ALA A 108 -10.38 5.42 -5.91
CA ALA A 108 -11.43 6.42 -5.93
C ALA A 108 -11.89 6.80 -4.52
N ALA A 109 -12.23 8.08 -4.35
CA ALA A 109 -12.85 8.57 -3.12
C ALA A 109 -14.11 9.34 -3.46
N SER A 110 -15.17 9.08 -2.70
CA SER A 110 -16.46 9.76 -2.86
C SER A 110 -16.93 10.36 -1.53
N ASP A 111 -17.75 11.41 -1.61
CA ASP A 111 -18.61 11.74 -0.49
C ASP A 111 -19.90 10.92 -0.62
N GLN A 112 -20.44 10.46 0.51
CA GLN A 112 -21.70 9.70 0.54
C GLN A 112 -22.91 10.52 0.05
N SER A 113 -22.80 11.84 0.03
CA SER A 113 -23.92 12.74 -0.25
C SER A 113 -24.18 12.92 -1.73
N SER A 114 -23.14 12.93 -2.57
CA SER A 114 -23.28 13.18 -4.01
C SER A 114 -23.30 11.90 -4.86
N GLY A 115 -22.75 10.80 -4.33
CA GLY A 115 -22.56 9.54 -5.09
C GLY A 115 -21.61 9.68 -6.29
N ASN A 116 -20.90 10.80 -6.40
CA ASN A 116 -19.87 11.03 -7.42
C ASN A 116 -18.49 10.75 -6.83
N ALA A 117 -17.57 10.31 -7.66
CA ALA A 117 -16.17 10.25 -7.27
C ALA A 117 -15.53 11.64 -7.35
N ASP A 118 -15.02 12.13 -6.22
CA ASP A 118 -14.29 13.39 -6.15
C ASP A 118 -12.81 13.25 -6.44
N THR A 119 -12.28 12.06 -6.21
CA THR A 119 -10.90 11.68 -6.53
C THR A 119 -10.94 10.42 -7.37
N ILE A 120 -10.25 10.40 -8.51
CA ILE A 120 -10.12 9.26 -9.42
C ILE A 120 -8.65 9.18 -9.81
N MET A 121 -7.99 8.07 -9.48
CA MET A 121 -6.58 7.84 -9.80
C MET A 121 -6.39 6.40 -10.31
N VAL A 122 -5.40 6.21 -11.17
CA VAL A 122 -4.88 4.90 -11.54
C VAL A 122 -3.49 4.76 -10.96
N ALA A 123 -3.25 3.70 -10.22
CA ALA A 123 -1.92 3.34 -9.76
C ALA A 123 -1.43 2.09 -10.49
N ALA A 124 -0.18 2.09 -10.94
CA ALA A 124 0.51 0.89 -11.38
C ALA A 124 1.63 0.57 -10.39
N TYR A 125 1.61 -0.64 -9.86
CA TYR A 125 2.61 -1.13 -8.92
C TYR A 125 3.40 -2.27 -9.56
N ASP A 126 4.68 -2.02 -9.79
CA ASP A 126 5.65 -3.04 -10.19
C ASP A 126 6.30 -3.62 -8.94
N THR A 127 5.94 -4.85 -8.62
CA THR A 127 6.38 -5.54 -7.40
C THR A 127 7.82 -6.03 -7.48
N GLU A 128 8.35 -6.22 -8.70
CA GLU A 128 9.74 -6.64 -8.92
C GLU A 128 10.68 -5.45 -8.90
N ALA A 129 10.33 -4.37 -9.62
CA ALA A 129 11.08 -3.12 -9.61
C ALA A 129 10.87 -2.30 -8.33
N GLN A 130 9.85 -2.63 -7.53
CA GLN A 130 9.43 -1.89 -6.33
C GLN A 130 9.17 -0.41 -6.65
N THR A 131 8.36 -0.16 -7.68
CA THR A 131 7.98 1.18 -8.10
C THR A 131 6.47 1.33 -8.18
N VAL A 132 6.00 2.54 -7.87
CA VAL A 132 4.58 2.92 -7.97
C VAL A 132 4.47 4.16 -8.83
N GLY A 133 3.70 4.06 -9.91
CA GLY A 133 3.26 5.21 -10.68
C GLY A 133 1.81 5.53 -10.38
N ILE A 134 1.46 6.79 -10.17
CA ILE A 134 0.07 7.23 -9.95
C ILE A 134 -0.30 8.30 -10.96
N VAL A 135 -1.43 8.12 -11.63
CA VAL A 135 -2.00 9.09 -12.55
C VAL A 135 -3.38 9.51 -12.05
N SER A 136 -3.55 10.82 -11.77
CA SER A 136 -4.84 11.38 -11.41
C SER A 136 -5.63 11.75 -12.65
N ILE A 137 -6.91 11.34 -12.68
CA ILE A 137 -7.88 11.69 -13.72
C ILE A 137 -8.76 12.80 -13.16
N PRO A 138 -8.78 14.02 -13.74
CA PRO A 138 -9.66 15.08 -13.29
C PRO A 138 -11.12 14.62 -13.25
N ARG A 139 -11.81 14.85 -12.13
CA ARG A 139 -13.19 14.34 -11.92
C ARG A 139 -14.20 14.83 -12.96
N ASP A 140 -13.93 15.99 -13.55
CA ASP A 140 -14.78 16.59 -14.58
C ASP A 140 -14.36 16.18 -16.01
N THR A 141 -13.50 15.14 -16.16
CA THR A 141 -13.07 14.63 -17.47
C THR A 141 -14.26 14.33 -18.35
N LEU A 142 -14.20 14.89 -19.56
CA LEU A 142 -15.27 14.78 -20.55
C LEU A 142 -15.27 13.39 -21.19
N LEU A 143 -16.44 12.76 -21.16
CA LEU A 143 -16.78 11.55 -21.90
C LEU A 143 -17.90 11.87 -22.89
N GLU A 144 -18.16 11.01 -23.85
CA GLU A 144 -19.27 11.19 -24.82
C GLU A 144 -20.62 11.42 -24.13
N GLY A 145 -20.87 10.77 -23.01
CA GLY A 145 -22.12 10.83 -22.24
C GLY A 145 -22.10 11.76 -21.02
N GLY A 146 -21.05 12.56 -20.81
CA GLY A 146 -20.97 13.45 -19.65
C GLY A 146 -19.61 13.51 -18.95
N LYS A 147 -19.61 13.47 -17.64
CA LYS A 147 -18.39 13.56 -16.83
C LYS A 147 -18.06 12.21 -16.20
N ILE A 148 -16.77 11.87 -16.12
CA ILE A 148 -16.31 10.58 -15.58
C ILE A 148 -16.73 10.37 -14.12
N ASN A 149 -16.76 11.42 -13.28
CA ASN A 149 -17.14 11.29 -11.88
C ASN A 149 -18.55 10.74 -11.69
N SER A 150 -19.48 11.02 -12.62
CA SER A 150 -20.86 10.55 -12.55
C SER A 150 -21.01 9.05 -12.84
N VAL A 151 -20.00 8.41 -13.43
CA VAL A 151 -20.03 6.96 -13.69
C VAL A 151 -20.02 6.17 -12.38
N TYR A 152 -19.42 6.72 -11.31
CA TYR A 152 -19.34 6.07 -10.01
C TYR A 152 -20.73 5.74 -9.40
N HIS A 153 -21.81 6.42 -9.81
CA HIS A 153 -23.18 6.02 -9.44
C HIS A 153 -23.56 4.60 -9.83
N LYS A 154 -22.84 3.99 -10.79
CA LYS A 154 -23.05 2.61 -11.25
C LYS A 154 -22.19 1.60 -10.53
N GLY A 155 -21.36 2.05 -9.58
CA GLY A 155 -20.41 1.25 -8.82
C GLY A 155 -18.95 1.44 -9.27
N PRO A 156 -18.01 0.98 -8.44
CA PRO A 156 -16.59 1.08 -8.72
C PRO A 156 -16.16 0.27 -9.94
N GLU A 157 -16.79 -0.88 -10.20
CA GLU A 157 -16.51 -1.71 -11.35
C GLU A 157 -16.81 -0.98 -12.68
N ALA A 158 -17.93 -0.26 -12.74
CA ALA A 158 -18.29 0.52 -13.92
C ALA A 158 -17.32 1.69 -14.16
N LEU A 159 -16.78 2.27 -13.07
CA LEU A 159 -15.73 3.28 -13.16
C LEU A 159 -14.42 2.66 -13.65
N ALA A 160 -14.06 1.47 -13.16
CA ALA A 160 -12.87 0.75 -13.61
C ALA A 160 -12.92 0.38 -15.08
N GLU A 161 -14.07 -0.13 -15.56
CA GLU A 161 -14.30 -0.38 -16.98
C GLU A 161 -14.16 0.91 -17.82
N THR A 162 -14.78 2.02 -17.35
CA THR A 162 -14.69 3.32 -18.04
C THR A 162 -13.26 3.85 -18.10
N VAL A 163 -12.48 3.68 -17.04
CA VAL A 163 -11.07 4.09 -17.00
C VAL A 163 -10.22 3.20 -17.91
N THR A 164 -10.51 1.90 -17.96
CA THR A 164 -9.87 0.97 -18.90
C THR A 164 -10.15 1.38 -20.36
N ASP A 165 -11.40 1.69 -20.68
CA ASP A 165 -11.77 2.16 -22.02
C ASP A 165 -11.10 3.50 -22.37
N LEU A 166 -11.04 4.42 -21.40
CA LEU A 166 -10.47 5.76 -21.60
C LEU A 166 -8.97 5.73 -21.87
N LEU A 167 -8.23 4.95 -21.06
CA LEU A 167 -6.76 4.97 -21.04
C LEU A 167 -6.10 3.74 -21.68
N GLY A 168 -6.86 2.70 -22.04
CA GLY A 168 -6.31 1.44 -22.57
C GLY A 168 -5.52 0.62 -21.55
N VAL A 169 -5.58 1.01 -20.27
CA VAL A 169 -4.90 0.34 -19.15
C VAL A 169 -5.91 -0.55 -18.43
N PRO A 170 -5.75 -1.89 -18.48
CA PRO A 170 -6.64 -2.78 -17.74
C PRO A 170 -6.49 -2.50 -16.24
N ILE A 171 -7.59 -2.46 -15.52
CA ILE A 171 -7.61 -2.29 -14.06
C ILE A 171 -7.76 -3.68 -13.43
N ASP A 172 -6.77 -4.10 -12.65
CA ASP A 172 -6.78 -5.41 -11.98
C ASP A 172 -7.66 -5.39 -10.74
N TYR A 173 -7.60 -4.30 -9.97
CA TYR A 173 -8.32 -4.15 -8.70
C TYR A 173 -8.82 -2.73 -8.52
N TYR A 174 -9.92 -2.58 -7.77
CA TYR A 174 -10.34 -1.26 -7.31
C TYR A 174 -10.21 -1.10 -5.80
N ILE A 175 -9.99 0.12 -5.38
CA ILE A 175 -9.89 0.55 -3.98
C ILE A 175 -10.69 1.83 -3.86
N THR A 176 -11.83 1.76 -3.19
CA THR A 176 -12.67 2.93 -2.98
C THR A 176 -12.89 3.18 -1.49
N VAL A 177 -12.87 4.43 -1.11
CA VAL A 177 -13.02 4.82 0.29
C VAL A 177 -13.96 6.01 0.39
N ASP A 178 -14.82 5.98 1.39
CA ASP A 178 -15.60 7.17 1.74
C ASP A 178 -14.83 8.05 2.74
N VAL A 179 -15.39 9.21 3.01
CA VAL A 179 -14.79 10.21 3.91
C VAL A 179 -14.60 9.68 5.32
N GLU A 180 -15.59 8.96 5.86
CA GLU A 180 -15.54 8.42 7.22
C GLU A 180 -14.51 7.31 7.36
N GLY A 181 -14.49 6.39 6.39
CA GLY A 181 -13.50 5.32 6.32
C GLY A 181 -12.08 5.84 6.15
N PHE A 182 -11.89 6.88 5.33
CA PHE A 182 -10.58 7.51 5.16
C PHE A 182 -10.06 8.11 6.48
N VAL A 183 -10.89 8.87 7.20
CA VAL A 183 -10.52 9.46 8.49
C VAL A 183 -10.17 8.36 9.49
N ALA A 184 -11.03 7.34 9.64
CA ALA A 184 -10.81 6.24 10.56
C ALA A 184 -9.51 5.48 10.26
N LEU A 185 -9.21 5.22 8.97
CA LEU A 185 -7.98 4.53 8.55
C LEU A 185 -6.72 5.31 8.96
N VAL A 186 -6.71 6.63 8.76
CA VAL A 186 -5.57 7.48 9.12
C VAL A 186 -5.42 7.58 10.64
N ASP A 187 -6.51 7.68 11.40
CA ASP A 187 -6.50 7.73 12.87
C ASP A 187 -5.93 6.45 13.48
N GLU A 188 -6.32 5.29 12.96
CA GLU A 188 -5.81 4.00 13.43
C GLU A 188 -4.32 3.77 13.09
N LEU A 189 -3.82 4.40 12.01
CA LEU A 189 -2.38 4.49 11.76
C LEU A 189 -1.65 5.39 12.77
N GLY A 190 -2.40 6.17 13.57
CA GLY A 190 -1.88 7.16 14.52
C GLY A 190 -1.47 8.46 13.84
N GLY A 191 -2.16 8.86 12.80
CA GLY A 191 -1.87 10.05 12.01
C GLY A 191 -0.60 9.94 11.16
N ILE A 192 -0.31 10.98 10.41
CA ILE A 192 0.90 11.10 9.58
C ILE A 192 1.67 12.39 9.86
N ASP A 193 2.99 12.34 9.70
CA ASP A 193 3.81 13.54 9.64
C ASP A 193 3.91 13.97 8.17
N PHE A 194 3.41 15.17 7.87
CA PHE A 194 3.29 15.68 6.50
C PHE A 194 3.80 17.11 6.37
N ASP A 195 4.52 17.39 5.29
CA ASP A 195 4.99 18.74 4.94
C ASP A 195 3.90 19.44 4.13
N VAL A 196 3.06 20.23 4.82
CA VAL A 196 1.98 20.98 4.18
C VAL A 196 2.58 21.98 3.20
N PRO A 197 2.27 21.87 1.89
CA PRO A 197 3.04 22.59 0.85
C PRO A 197 2.78 24.09 0.80
N VAL A 198 1.61 24.52 1.24
CA VAL A 198 1.18 25.93 1.21
C VAL A 198 0.37 26.25 2.46
N ARG A 199 0.32 27.53 2.82
CA ARG A 199 -0.62 27.98 3.84
C ARG A 199 -2.05 27.77 3.35
N MET A 200 -2.88 27.13 4.17
CA MET A 200 -4.29 26.85 3.94
C MET A 200 -5.13 27.61 4.97
N SER A 201 -6.04 28.46 4.50
CA SER A 201 -6.95 29.22 5.37
C SER A 201 -8.27 29.39 4.65
N TYR A 202 -9.20 28.49 4.87
CA TYR A 202 -10.50 28.45 4.20
C TYR A 202 -11.62 28.18 5.19
N ASP A 203 -12.68 28.98 5.11
CA ASP A 203 -13.90 28.81 5.88
C ASP A 203 -15.11 28.74 4.95
N ASP A 204 -15.88 27.68 5.07
CA ASP A 204 -17.16 27.51 4.42
C ASP A 204 -18.24 27.18 5.47
N PRO A 205 -18.97 28.19 5.96
CA PRO A 205 -20.01 27.99 6.95
C PRO A 205 -21.19 27.12 6.47
N THR A 206 -21.35 26.96 5.16
CA THR A 206 -22.45 26.16 4.60
C THR A 206 -22.19 24.66 4.70
N GLN A 207 -20.91 24.28 4.75
CA GLN A 207 -20.45 22.91 4.88
C GLN A 207 -19.83 22.61 6.26
N ASP A 208 -19.86 23.59 7.19
CA ASP A 208 -19.14 23.51 8.48
C ASP A 208 -17.66 23.14 8.30
N LEU A 209 -17.03 23.67 7.24
CA LEU A 209 -15.67 23.32 6.85
C LEU A 209 -14.70 24.46 7.23
N HIS A 210 -13.78 24.12 8.12
CA HIS A 210 -12.75 25.05 8.61
C HIS A 210 -11.37 24.42 8.40
N ILE A 211 -10.56 25.04 7.54
CA ILE A 211 -9.22 24.60 7.13
C ILE A 211 -8.20 25.67 7.51
N HIS A 212 -7.36 25.41 8.51
CA HIS A 212 -6.36 26.37 8.98
C HIS A 212 -5.04 25.66 9.27
N TYR A 213 -4.13 25.66 8.27
CA TYR A 213 -2.81 25.06 8.39
C TYR A 213 -1.76 26.01 7.86
N GLU A 214 -0.66 26.15 8.57
CA GLU A 214 0.54 26.81 8.05
C GLU A 214 1.32 25.86 7.15
N ALA A 215 2.12 26.38 6.24
CA ALA A 215 3.05 25.57 5.46
C ALA A 215 4.16 24.98 6.34
N GLY A 216 4.60 23.79 6.01
CA GLY A 216 5.68 23.09 6.73
C GLY A 216 5.24 21.79 7.39
N MET A 217 6.18 21.15 8.08
CA MET A 217 5.99 19.84 8.70
C MET A 217 5.01 19.91 9.87
N GLN A 218 3.95 19.10 9.81
CA GLN A 218 2.91 19.01 10.82
C GLN A 218 2.52 17.53 11.03
N HIS A 219 2.08 17.21 12.23
CA HIS A 219 1.42 15.93 12.50
C HIS A 219 -0.07 16.11 12.29
N LEU A 220 -0.65 15.32 11.39
CA LEU A 220 -2.03 15.40 10.96
C LEU A 220 -2.77 14.12 11.37
N ASP A 221 -3.90 14.25 12.04
CA ASP A 221 -4.85 13.14 12.24
C ASP A 221 -5.73 12.92 10.98
N GLY A 222 -6.69 12.02 11.05
CA GLY A 222 -7.53 11.69 9.90
C GLY A 222 -8.35 12.87 9.39
N GLU A 223 -8.95 13.66 10.30
CA GLU A 223 -9.69 14.87 9.92
C GLU A 223 -8.77 15.94 9.31
N ASP A 224 -7.59 16.12 9.87
CA ASP A 224 -6.61 17.07 9.38
C ASP A 224 -6.13 16.70 7.98
N VAL A 225 -5.82 15.41 7.74
CA VAL A 225 -5.44 14.89 6.42
C VAL A 225 -6.56 15.13 5.40
N LEU A 226 -7.82 14.85 5.78
CA LEU A 226 -8.97 15.11 4.91
C LEU A 226 -9.12 16.60 4.57
N LYS A 227 -8.99 17.49 5.55
CA LYS A 227 -9.05 18.94 5.34
C LYS A 227 -7.95 19.42 4.41
N VAL A 228 -6.71 18.95 4.60
CA VAL A 228 -5.58 19.26 3.72
C VAL A 228 -5.83 18.75 2.29
N ALA A 229 -6.35 17.51 2.14
CA ALA A 229 -6.68 16.92 0.83
C ALA A 229 -7.80 17.66 0.09
N ARG A 230 -8.74 18.29 0.83
CA ARG A 230 -9.87 19.04 0.27
C ARG A 230 -9.54 20.50 -0.05
N CYS A 231 -8.48 21.07 0.53
CA CYS A 231 -8.15 22.48 0.37
C CYS A 231 -7.77 22.80 -1.07
N ARG A 232 -8.61 23.59 -1.73
CA ARG A 232 -8.39 24.11 -3.08
C ARG A 232 -8.14 25.60 -3.08
N ASN A 233 -8.86 26.30 -2.22
CA ASN A 233 -8.87 27.74 -2.13
C ASN A 233 -8.60 28.20 -0.71
N ASN A 234 -8.17 29.43 -0.58
CA ASN A 234 -8.19 30.19 0.67
C ASN A 234 -9.37 31.17 0.67
N SER A 235 -9.74 31.70 1.85
CA SER A 235 -10.71 32.77 1.98
C SER A 235 -10.23 33.83 2.95
N ASP A 236 -10.65 35.08 2.72
CA ASP A 236 -10.38 36.22 3.61
C ASP A 236 -11.52 36.36 4.64
N GLY A 237 -11.48 35.50 5.68
CA GLY A 237 -12.47 35.52 6.77
C GLY A 237 -13.85 34.99 6.37
N PRO A 238 -14.84 35.08 7.26
CA PRO A 238 -16.21 34.64 7.01
C PRO A 238 -16.87 35.62 6.03
N GLY A 239 -16.74 35.35 4.75
CA GLY A 239 -17.37 36.13 3.69
C GLY A 239 -18.30 35.27 2.85
N SER A 240 -19.03 35.90 1.94
CA SER A 240 -19.88 35.19 1.00
C SER A 240 -19.08 34.70 -0.20
N TYR A 241 -19.00 33.40 -0.37
CA TYR A 241 -18.54 32.79 -1.62
C TYR A 241 -19.32 33.38 -2.81
N PRO A 242 -18.68 33.74 -3.97
CA PRO A 242 -17.24 33.55 -4.30
C PRO A 242 -16.33 34.76 -4.06
N ASP A 243 -16.82 35.88 -3.53
CA ASP A 243 -16.17 37.19 -3.61
C ASP A 243 -14.89 37.32 -2.74
N ASN A 244 -14.75 36.48 -1.71
CA ASN A 244 -13.61 36.49 -0.80
C ASN A 244 -12.68 35.27 -0.96
N VAL A 245 -12.85 34.47 -2.04
CA VAL A 245 -12.12 33.23 -2.25
C VAL A 245 -11.01 33.44 -3.28
N TYR A 246 -9.79 32.97 -2.98
CA TYR A 246 -8.64 32.98 -3.86
C TYR A 246 -7.91 31.63 -3.84
N LEU A 247 -7.06 31.36 -4.82
CA LEU A 247 -6.35 30.09 -4.95
C LEU A 247 -5.41 29.89 -3.75
N ALA A 248 -5.46 28.68 -3.13
CA ALA A 248 -4.49 28.26 -2.13
C ALA A 248 -3.16 27.90 -2.79
N TYR A 249 -3.21 27.26 -3.96
CA TYR A 249 -2.04 26.85 -4.72
C TYR A 249 -1.82 27.77 -5.91
N PRO A 250 -0.56 28.10 -6.26
CA PRO A 250 -0.25 28.93 -7.42
C PRO A 250 -0.77 28.35 -8.75
N ASP A 251 -0.81 27.02 -8.85
CA ASP A 251 -1.27 26.24 -10.00
C ASP A 251 -2.71 25.67 -9.83
N GLY A 252 -3.45 26.20 -8.85
CA GLY A 252 -4.87 25.90 -8.64
C GLY A 252 -5.12 24.44 -8.28
N ASP A 253 -6.02 23.78 -9.02
CA ASP A 253 -6.45 22.41 -8.71
C ASP A 253 -5.34 21.36 -8.92
N ILE A 254 -4.37 21.63 -9.75
CA ILE A 254 -3.18 20.78 -9.97
C ILE A 254 -2.38 20.66 -8.65
N GLY A 255 -2.20 21.75 -7.93
CA GLY A 255 -1.53 21.76 -6.63
C GLY A 255 -2.25 20.91 -5.59
N ARG A 256 -3.58 20.96 -5.55
CA ARG A 256 -4.39 20.09 -4.69
C ARG A 256 -4.18 18.62 -5.05
N THR A 257 -4.30 18.27 -6.31
CA THR A 257 -4.13 16.88 -6.77
C THR A 257 -2.73 16.35 -6.44
N ARG A 258 -1.69 17.15 -6.60
CA ARG A 258 -0.32 16.81 -6.18
C ARG A 258 -0.24 16.57 -4.67
N THR A 259 -0.90 17.40 -3.86
CA THR A 259 -0.98 17.21 -2.41
C THR A 259 -1.69 15.91 -2.04
N GLN A 260 -2.78 15.55 -2.71
CA GLN A 260 -3.46 14.27 -2.51
C GLN A 260 -2.54 13.08 -2.81
N GLN A 261 -1.78 13.13 -3.90
CA GLN A 261 -0.80 12.08 -4.24
C GLN A 261 0.31 11.97 -3.17
N GLN A 262 0.81 13.10 -2.67
CA GLN A 262 1.80 13.13 -1.58
C GLN A 262 1.24 12.58 -0.26
N LEU A 263 -0.02 12.86 0.06
CA LEU A 263 -0.70 12.30 1.23
C LEU A 263 -0.84 10.77 1.12
N ILE A 264 -1.21 10.23 -0.04
CA ILE A 264 -1.24 8.77 -0.28
C ILE A 264 0.15 8.17 -0.04
N SER A 265 1.20 8.79 -0.58
CA SER A 265 2.57 8.34 -0.35
C SER A 265 2.94 8.35 1.14
N ALA A 266 2.57 9.40 1.89
CA ALA A 266 2.84 9.52 3.31
C ALA A 266 2.08 8.48 4.15
N ILE A 267 0.80 8.21 3.81
CA ILE A 267 -0.02 7.18 4.45
C ILE A 267 0.58 5.79 4.22
N LEU A 268 0.92 5.45 2.98
CA LEU A 268 1.57 4.18 2.65
C LEU A 268 2.91 4.02 3.39
N LYS A 269 3.74 5.05 3.39
CA LYS A 269 5.00 5.06 4.13
C LYS A 269 4.79 4.83 5.62
N LYS A 270 3.77 5.44 6.22
CA LYS A 270 3.41 5.25 7.63
C LYS A 270 2.96 3.81 7.90
N ALA A 271 2.06 3.26 7.09
CA ALA A 271 1.58 1.88 7.22
C ALA A 271 2.72 0.87 7.12
N LEU A 272 3.62 1.03 6.16
CA LEU A 272 4.76 0.14 5.94
C LEU A 272 5.91 0.34 6.94
N SER A 273 5.93 1.44 7.68
CA SER A 273 6.97 1.72 8.69
C SER A 273 6.94 0.77 9.90
N ASN A 274 5.84 0.04 10.11
CA ASN A 274 5.66 -0.89 11.21
C ASN A 274 5.23 -2.29 10.74
N PRO A 275 6.16 -3.12 10.23
CA PRO A 275 5.85 -4.44 9.69
C PRO A 275 5.17 -5.38 10.70
N GLN A 276 5.36 -5.14 12.02
CA GLN A 276 4.75 -5.97 13.07
C GLN A 276 3.23 -5.75 13.18
N LYS A 277 2.72 -4.60 12.71
CA LYS A 277 1.30 -4.28 12.69
C LYS A 277 0.65 -4.55 11.33
N LEU A 278 1.39 -5.05 10.36
CA LEU A 278 0.93 -5.18 8.98
C LEU A 278 -0.40 -5.95 8.87
N ASN A 279 -0.53 -7.10 9.55
CA ASN A 279 -1.77 -7.87 9.54
C ASN A 279 -2.96 -7.06 10.08
N ALA A 280 -2.76 -6.32 11.18
CA ALA A 280 -3.80 -5.47 11.74
C ALA A 280 -4.18 -4.32 10.78
N TYR A 281 -3.19 -3.75 10.08
CA TYR A 281 -3.45 -2.71 9.09
C TYR A 281 -4.16 -3.25 7.84
N VAL A 282 -3.90 -4.49 7.43
CA VAL A 282 -4.64 -5.15 6.34
C VAL A 282 -6.09 -5.42 6.75
N GLU A 283 -6.33 -5.93 7.97
CA GLU A 283 -7.70 -6.12 8.49
C GLU A 283 -8.45 -4.78 8.52
N LEU A 284 -7.81 -3.73 9.05
CA LEU A 284 -8.36 -2.39 9.12
C LEU A 284 -8.66 -1.81 7.73
N PHE A 285 -7.73 -1.96 6.78
CA PHE A 285 -7.92 -1.53 5.40
C PHE A 285 -9.18 -2.16 4.81
N LEU A 286 -9.36 -3.48 4.95
CA LEU A 286 -10.54 -4.19 4.45
C LEU A 286 -11.83 -3.87 5.22
N GLU A 287 -11.74 -3.30 6.41
CA GLU A 287 -12.92 -2.85 7.19
C GLU A 287 -13.45 -1.50 6.68
N TYR A 288 -12.54 -0.57 6.31
CA TYR A 288 -12.90 0.81 5.96
C TYR A 288 -12.86 1.11 4.45
N VAL A 289 -12.49 0.14 3.63
CA VAL A 289 -12.30 0.31 2.18
C VAL A 289 -13.17 -0.69 1.43
N ASP A 290 -13.89 -0.22 0.42
CA ASP A 290 -14.59 -1.09 -0.52
C ASP A 290 -13.62 -1.47 -1.65
N THR A 291 -13.36 -2.77 -1.79
CA THR A 291 -12.35 -3.32 -2.71
C THR A 291 -12.68 -4.76 -3.07
N ASP A 292 -12.27 -5.20 -4.24
CA ASP A 292 -12.28 -6.60 -4.69
C ASP A 292 -11.05 -7.40 -4.26
N LEU A 293 -10.10 -6.77 -3.55
CA LEU A 293 -8.93 -7.43 -2.99
C LEU A 293 -9.29 -8.33 -1.79
N GLU A 294 -8.76 -9.54 -1.77
CA GLU A 294 -8.83 -10.43 -0.61
C GLU A 294 -7.69 -10.15 0.39
N PHE A 295 -7.87 -10.54 1.66
CA PHE A 295 -6.86 -10.39 2.71
C PHE A 295 -5.48 -10.93 2.31
N GLY A 296 -5.43 -12.11 1.68
CA GLY A 296 -4.20 -12.75 1.24
C GLY A 296 -3.48 -11.97 0.14
N GLU A 297 -4.23 -11.33 -0.74
CA GLU A 297 -3.70 -10.51 -1.85
C GLU A 297 -3.13 -9.19 -1.34
N VAL A 298 -3.85 -8.48 -0.44
CA VAL A 298 -3.32 -7.27 0.21
C VAL A 298 -2.03 -7.58 0.97
N LEU A 299 -2.00 -8.72 1.68
CA LEU A 299 -0.81 -9.16 2.41
C LEU A 299 0.35 -9.51 1.46
N TRP A 300 0.05 -10.10 0.29
CA TRP A 300 1.04 -10.40 -0.73
C TRP A 300 1.67 -9.14 -1.31
N PHE A 301 0.86 -8.12 -1.65
CA PHE A 301 1.34 -6.83 -2.12
C PHE A 301 2.17 -6.08 -1.08
N ALA A 302 1.83 -6.20 0.17
CA ALA A 302 2.52 -5.51 1.24
C ALA A 302 3.99 -5.96 1.42
N GLN A 303 4.33 -7.20 1.09
CA GLN A 303 5.69 -7.72 1.26
C GLN A 303 6.71 -7.01 0.36
N PRO A 304 6.55 -6.97 -0.98
CA PRO A 304 7.48 -6.24 -1.83
C PRO A 304 7.43 -4.73 -1.55
N ALA A 305 6.28 -4.20 -1.10
CA ALA A 305 6.14 -2.79 -0.74
C ALA A 305 7.00 -2.36 0.45
N LEU A 306 7.41 -3.27 1.34
CA LEU A 306 8.37 -2.98 2.41
C LEU A 306 9.74 -2.55 1.88
N GLY A 307 10.09 -2.88 0.64
CA GLY A 307 11.32 -2.47 -0.03
C GLY A 307 11.18 -1.18 -0.86
N LEU A 308 9.99 -0.60 -0.94
CA LEU A 308 9.73 0.60 -1.74
C LEU A 308 10.51 1.82 -1.21
N ASP A 309 11.32 2.42 -2.06
CA ASP A 309 11.94 3.71 -1.78
C ASP A 309 11.00 4.85 -2.22
N PHE A 310 10.32 5.46 -1.26
CA PHE A 310 9.37 6.56 -1.52
C PHE A 310 10.02 7.82 -2.11
N SER A 311 11.35 7.92 -2.11
CA SER A 311 12.06 9.06 -2.71
C SER A 311 12.33 8.91 -4.20
N SER A 312 12.43 7.68 -4.69
CA SER A 312 12.79 7.36 -6.08
C SER A 312 11.83 6.37 -6.76
N GLY A 313 11.19 5.49 -5.99
CA GLY A 313 10.26 4.48 -6.47
C GLY A 313 8.80 4.94 -6.54
N PHE A 314 8.48 6.19 -6.17
CA PHE A 314 7.13 6.72 -6.20
C PHE A 314 7.05 7.93 -7.14
N SER A 315 6.25 7.83 -8.19
CA SER A 315 6.06 8.89 -9.18
C SER A 315 4.58 9.16 -9.41
N SER A 316 4.23 10.43 -9.64
CA SER A 316 2.84 10.78 -9.88
C SER A 316 2.68 11.93 -10.86
N ALA A 317 1.56 11.94 -11.58
CA ALA A 317 1.15 13.04 -12.47
C ALA A 317 -0.37 13.17 -12.49
N THR A 318 -0.85 14.26 -13.09
CA THR A 318 -2.26 14.48 -13.41
C THR A 318 -2.39 14.56 -14.92
N LEU A 319 -3.42 13.95 -15.48
CA LEU A 319 -3.69 14.06 -16.92
C LEU A 319 -3.95 15.52 -17.32
N GLU A 320 -3.25 15.96 -18.33
CA GLU A 320 -3.36 17.32 -18.85
C GLU A 320 -4.56 17.47 -19.81
N GLY A 321 -5.07 18.70 -19.92
CA GLY A 321 -6.19 19.03 -20.80
C GLY A 321 -6.65 20.47 -20.57
N GLU A 322 -7.84 20.77 -21.06
CA GLU A 322 -8.42 22.11 -20.97
C GLU A 322 -9.89 22.11 -20.56
N ASN A 323 -10.33 23.22 -19.98
CA ASN A 323 -11.74 23.38 -19.63
C ASN A 323 -12.57 23.71 -20.88
N VAL A 324 -13.60 22.92 -21.14
CA VAL A 324 -14.53 23.12 -22.26
C VAL A 324 -15.97 23.15 -21.77
N TYR A 325 -16.83 23.93 -22.45
CA TYR A 325 -18.28 23.83 -22.23
C TYR A 325 -18.88 22.76 -23.12
N TYR A 326 -19.59 21.81 -22.55
CA TYR A 326 -20.18 20.69 -23.28
C TYR A 326 -21.68 20.65 -23.18
N VAL A 327 -22.32 20.40 -24.32
CA VAL A 327 -23.74 20.13 -24.47
C VAL A 327 -23.83 18.84 -25.26
N ASP A 328 -24.49 17.82 -24.74
CA ASP A 328 -24.59 16.51 -25.37
C ASP A 328 -25.61 16.51 -26.55
N GLY A 329 -25.68 15.40 -27.26
CA GLY A 329 -26.58 15.22 -28.40
C GLY A 329 -28.08 15.32 -28.06
N SER A 330 -28.46 15.22 -26.79
CA SER A 330 -29.82 15.44 -26.31
C SER A 330 -30.14 16.91 -26.01
N GLY A 331 -29.13 17.78 -26.01
CA GLY A 331 -29.23 19.18 -25.66
C GLY A 331 -29.04 19.44 -24.12
N TYR A 332 -28.65 18.43 -23.33
CA TYR A 332 -28.34 18.61 -21.93
C TYR A 332 -26.99 19.34 -21.76
N ARG A 333 -26.99 20.33 -20.87
CA ARG A 333 -25.83 21.17 -20.61
C ARG A 333 -25.05 20.63 -19.43
N TRP A 334 -23.92 20.00 -19.69
CA TRP A 334 -23.00 19.48 -18.67
C TRP A 334 -22.15 20.59 -18.02
N GLY A 335 -22.17 21.80 -18.59
CA GLY A 335 -21.41 22.93 -18.08
C GLY A 335 -19.94 22.83 -18.41
N SER A 336 -19.09 23.25 -17.47
CA SER A 336 -17.62 23.14 -17.61
C SER A 336 -17.21 21.70 -17.41
N CYS A 337 -16.60 21.09 -18.43
CA CYS A 337 -15.96 19.77 -18.40
C CYS A 337 -14.47 19.94 -18.64
N TYR A 338 -13.69 18.91 -18.39
CA TYR A 338 -12.26 18.88 -18.63
C TYR A 338 -11.96 17.93 -19.79
N GLN A 339 -11.59 18.47 -20.94
CA GLN A 339 -11.21 17.70 -22.12
C GLN A 339 -9.73 17.38 -22.07
N LEU A 340 -9.39 16.08 -22.01
CA LEU A 340 -8.01 15.64 -21.96
C LEU A 340 -7.28 15.91 -23.28
N ASP A 341 -5.99 16.21 -23.19
CA ASP A 341 -5.08 16.22 -24.34
C ASP A 341 -4.61 14.79 -24.61
N PRO A 342 -4.92 14.20 -25.79
CA PRO A 342 -4.59 12.81 -26.07
C PRO A 342 -3.09 12.52 -26.13
N GLU A 343 -2.27 13.47 -26.64
CA GLU A 343 -0.82 13.28 -26.75
C GLU A 343 -0.16 13.34 -25.36
N ALA A 344 -0.51 14.32 -24.54
CA ALA A 344 -0.02 14.46 -23.17
C ALA A 344 -0.51 13.30 -22.28
N ALA A 345 -1.76 12.85 -22.46
CA ALA A 345 -2.28 11.68 -21.75
C ALA A 345 -1.52 10.41 -22.11
N LEU A 346 -1.23 10.17 -23.39
CA LEU A 346 -0.44 9.02 -23.84
C LEU A 346 0.99 9.03 -23.25
N GLU A 347 1.64 10.18 -23.25
CA GLU A 347 2.98 10.33 -22.65
C GLU A 347 2.95 10.00 -21.15
N THR A 348 1.96 10.55 -20.42
CA THR A 348 1.78 10.32 -18.99
C THR A 348 1.49 8.83 -18.68
N VAL A 349 0.57 8.22 -19.43
CA VAL A 349 0.24 6.79 -19.28
C VAL A 349 1.46 5.92 -19.52
N ASN A 350 2.18 6.15 -20.62
CA ASN A 350 3.39 5.36 -20.94
C ASN A 350 4.49 5.53 -19.90
N SER A 351 4.63 6.70 -19.32
CA SER A 351 5.71 6.96 -18.35
C SER A 351 5.44 6.39 -16.96
N LEU A 352 4.17 6.28 -16.54
CA LEU A 352 3.82 6.01 -15.14
C LEU A 352 3.01 4.73 -14.91
N ILE A 353 2.05 4.43 -15.81
CA ILE A 353 1.07 3.38 -15.54
C ILE A 353 0.90 2.35 -16.66
N ASN A 354 1.71 2.43 -17.70
CA ASN A 354 1.70 1.41 -18.75
C ASN A 354 2.09 0.04 -18.18
N PRO A 355 1.20 -0.98 -18.19
CA PRO A 355 1.51 -2.30 -17.62
C PRO A 355 2.16 -3.25 -18.64
N TYR A 356 2.45 -2.79 -19.86
CA TYR A 356 2.96 -3.62 -20.94
C TYR A 356 4.47 -3.47 -21.16
N ASP A 357 5.09 -4.45 -21.76
CA ASP A 357 6.49 -4.39 -22.17
C ASP A 357 6.75 -3.37 -23.29
N GLU A 358 5.74 -3.15 -24.14
CA GLU A 358 5.81 -2.20 -25.24
C GLU A 358 5.07 -0.90 -24.92
N PRO A 359 5.51 0.25 -25.47
CA PRO A 359 4.79 1.49 -25.34
C PRO A 359 3.38 1.40 -25.94
N MET A 360 2.43 2.02 -25.29
CA MET A 360 1.08 2.23 -25.81
C MET A 360 1.10 3.30 -26.90
N THR A 361 0.12 3.28 -27.78
CA THR A 361 -0.06 4.20 -28.90
C THR A 361 -1.33 5.02 -28.73
N GLY A 362 -1.54 6.02 -29.55
CA GLY A 362 -2.79 6.81 -29.52
C GLY A 362 -4.06 6.00 -29.81
N ASP A 363 -3.93 4.88 -30.51
CA ASP A 363 -5.06 3.99 -30.80
C ASP A 363 -5.50 3.15 -29.58
N ASP A 364 -4.67 3.09 -28.54
CA ASP A 364 -5.00 2.41 -27.29
C ASP A 364 -5.87 3.29 -26.36
N LEU A 365 -5.92 4.60 -26.56
CA LEU A 365 -6.67 5.56 -25.76
C LEU A 365 -7.98 5.94 -26.46
N ASN A 366 -9.07 5.99 -25.70
CA ASN A 366 -10.39 6.41 -26.20
C ASN A 366 -10.80 7.75 -25.57
N ILE A 367 -10.00 8.79 -25.85
CA ILE A 367 -10.23 10.14 -25.33
C ILE A 367 -11.21 10.88 -26.25
N PHE A 368 -12.41 11.14 -25.69
CA PHE A 368 -13.44 11.89 -26.41
C PHE A 368 -12.99 13.33 -26.67
N GLN A 369 -13.12 13.75 -27.93
CA GLN A 369 -12.87 15.12 -28.38
C GLN A 369 -14.20 15.75 -28.83
N LYS A 370 -14.47 16.97 -28.33
CA LYS A 370 -15.69 17.74 -28.61
C LYS A 370 -15.72 18.24 -30.06
#